data_75cd7a552839dacb5a72ce0b10cf8ff5
#
_entry.id   75cd7a552839dacb5a72ce0b10cf8ff5
#
_cell.length_a   1.000
_cell.length_b   1.000
_cell.length_c   1.000
_cell.angle_alpha   90.00
_cell.angle_beta   90.00
_cell.angle_gamma   90.00
#
_symmetry.space_group_name_H-M   'P 1'
#
loop_
_entity.id
_entity.type
_entity.pdbx_description
1 polymer ?
#
loop_
_entity_poly.entity_id
_entity_poly.type
_entity_poly.pdbx_seq_one_letter_code
_entity_poly.pdbx_strand_id
1 'polypeptide(L)'
;MKRIGILLIALSLVACQDLRRADSRSARANAVAPTMQGVFDNHEQVWSAREAAPTGATPPHVVVSIDATSQVDWTLWRIRLDSTPPIEATWAMHSTALADGTAVIVPHHALVATPAAAPAFDAKQWTALDACALRSVAHASAGFQANADTAACIAIAPGIGVDAALLPLAIEREGEWLHVRLYADQARGADAREDARLVQWFGGWAAINGGGPKADSNSRDWHMNRGLRIGSEGGRFALAWRDGTVSGYSLMLERLTYRDRNVPVLKLSVVEDANGHTLAYSWANPEATRIGINIGWVQVGLDRDAGGASPDAKSIGTP
;
A
#
# COMPACT_ATOMS: atom_id res chain seq x y z
N MET A 1 68.64 -11.80 12.31
CA MET A 1 67.33 -11.67 12.93
C MET A 1 66.58 -10.50 12.32
N LYS A 2 66.05 -10.62 11.09
CA LYS A 2 65.20 -9.56 10.44
C LYS A 2 64.46 -10.19 9.26
N ARG A 3 63.45 -11.08 9.49
CA ARG A 3 62.54 -11.56 8.45
C ARG A 3 61.15 -12.07 8.95
N ILE A 4 60.68 -11.65 10.12
CA ILE A 4 59.39 -12.11 10.68
C ILE A 4 58.31 -11.02 10.66
N GLY A 5 58.65 -9.75 10.28
CA GLY A 5 57.66 -8.63 10.41
C GLY A 5 56.70 -8.38 9.27
N ILE A 6 56.85 -9.04 8.07
CA ILE A 6 56.05 -8.67 6.87
C ILE A 6 54.82 -9.56 6.64
N LEU A 7 54.77 -10.75 7.26
CA LEU A 7 53.67 -11.69 7.00
C LEU A 7 52.38 -11.40 7.79
N LEU A 8 52.45 -10.67 8.89
CA LEU A 8 51.30 -10.34 9.75
C LEU A 8 50.46 -9.16 9.25
N ILE A 9 51.02 -8.28 8.41
CA ILE A 9 50.29 -7.11 7.85
C ILE A 9 49.39 -7.49 6.67
N ALA A 10 49.73 -8.55 5.91
CA ALA A 10 48.93 -8.99 4.76
C ALA A 10 47.63 -9.68 5.17
N LEU A 11 47.56 -10.38 6.31
CA LEU A 11 46.32 -11.04 6.78
C LEU A 11 45.30 -10.05 7.32
N SER A 12 45.71 -8.93 7.90
CA SER A 12 44.80 -7.92 8.46
C SER A 12 44.07 -7.09 7.37
N LEU A 13 44.65 -6.96 6.18
CA LEU A 13 44.05 -6.21 5.08
C LEU A 13 42.92 -7.00 4.36
N VAL A 14 43.01 -8.34 4.31
CA VAL A 14 41.96 -9.19 3.71
C VAL A 14 40.72 -9.22 4.58
N ALA A 15 40.86 -9.32 5.91
CA ALA A 15 39.75 -9.32 6.84
C ALA A 15 38.94 -8.00 6.82
N CYS A 16 39.61 -6.84 6.64
CA CYS A 16 38.94 -5.55 6.52
C CYS A 16 38.18 -5.38 5.20
N GLN A 17 38.56 -6.05 4.12
CA GLN A 17 37.85 -5.96 2.86
C GLN A 17 36.57 -6.79 2.86
N ASP A 18 36.57 -7.94 3.55
CA ASP A 18 35.35 -8.77 3.66
C ASP A 18 34.30 -8.14 4.57
N LEU A 19 34.70 -7.48 5.66
CA LEU A 19 33.80 -6.71 6.53
C LEU A 19 33.15 -5.54 5.77
N ARG A 20 33.93 -4.78 4.98
CA ARG A 20 33.38 -3.68 4.17
C ARG A 20 32.45 -4.16 3.05
N ARG A 21 32.68 -5.36 2.48
CA ARG A 21 31.79 -5.97 1.51
C ARG A 21 30.49 -6.46 2.13
N ALA A 22 30.52 -7.02 3.34
CA ALA A 22 29.33 -7.43 4.08
C ALA A 22 28.46 -6.20 4.44
N ASP A 23 29.06 -5.12 4.95
CA ASP A 23 28.34 -3.88 5.27
C ASP A 23 27.71 -3.23 4.04
N SER A 24 28.39 -3.24 2.90
CA SER A 24 27.84 -2.67 1.65
C SER A 24 26.71 -3.50 1.04
N ARG A 25 26.71 -4.82 1.25
CA ARG A 25 25.61 -5.73 0.82
C ARG A 25 24.38 -5.51 1.69
N SER A 26 24.54 -5.46 3.00
CA SER A 26 23.47 -5.17 3.96
C SER A 26 22.86 -3.78 3.71
N ALA A 27 23.69 -2.75 3.48
CA ALA A 27 23.21 -1.40 3.17
C ALA A 27 22.41 -1.30 1.87
N ARG A 28 22.70 -2.13 0.86
CA ARG A 28 21.96 -2.14 -0.41
C ARG A 28 20.63 -2.91 -0.31
N ALA A 29 20.59 -4.03 0.41
CA ALA A 29 19.35 -4.74 0.69
C ALA A 29 18.39 -3.85 1.50
N ASN A 30 18.91 -3.10 2.48
CA ASN A 30 18.15 -2.12 3.27
C ASN A 30 17.63 -0.94 2.44
N ALA A 31 18.24 -0.60 1.30
CA ALA A 31 17.78 0.49 0.45
C ALA A 31 16.54 0.12 -0.38
N VAL A 32 16.29 -1.16 -0.66
CA VAL A 32 15.11 -1.61 -1.42
C VAL A 32 13.88 -1.74 -0.54
N ALA A 33 14.02 -2.29 0.67
CA ALA A 33 12.91 -2.51 1.60
C ALA A 33 12.25 -1.20 2.08
N PRO A 34 12.97 -0.13 2.47
CA PRO A 34 12.35 1.13 2.91
C PRO A 34 11.57 1.86 1.82
N THR A 35 12.01 1.75 0.56
CA THR A 35 11.34 2.42 -0.56
C THR A 35 10.01 1.78 -0.96
N MET A 36 9.77 0.54 -0.50
CA MET A 36 8.52 -0.20 -0.80
C MET A 36 7.51 -0.16 0.36
N GLN A 37 7.88 0.35 1.53
CA GLN A 37 6.97 0.38 2.68
C GLN A 37 5.80 1.33 2.46
N GLY A 38 4.64 0.94 2.98
CA GLY A 38 3.42 1.75 2.94
C GLY A 38 2.20 0.96 2.51
N VAL A 39 1.10 1.68 2.38
CA VAL A 39 -0.15 1.16 1.83
C VAL A 39 -0.30 1.73 0.43
N PHE A 40 -0.51 0.87 -0.54
CA PHE A 40 -0.74 1.22 -1.94
C PHE A 40 -2.13 0.76 -2.34
N ASP A 41 -2.84 1.59 -3.09
CA ASP A 41 -4.22 1.35 -3.45
C ASP A 41 -4.44 1.77 -4.92
N ASN A 42 -5.11 0.92 -5.71
CA ASN A 42 -5.38 1.20 -7.11
C ASN A 42 -6.72 1.93 -7.34
N HIS A 43 -7.23 2.63 -6.32
CA HIS A 43 -8.50 3.36 -6.39
C HIS A 43 -8.62 4.25 -7.63
N GLU A 44 -7.58 5.03 -7.95
CA GLU A 44 -7.59 5.90 -9.13
C GLU A 44 -7.70 5.11 -10.44
N GLN A 45 -7.01 3.96 -10.56
CA GLN A 45 -7.12 3.09 -11.74
C GLN A 45 -8.56 2.59 -11.92
N VAL A 46 -9.18 2.13 -10.83
CA VAL A 46 -10.57 1.63 -10.82
C VAL A 46 -11.56 2.75 -11.15
N TRP A 47 -11.41 3.90 -10.49
CA TRP A 47 -12.25 5.07 -10.74
C TRP A 47 -12.13 5.55 -12.19
N SER A 48 -10.91 5.69 -12.69
CA SER A 48 -10.62 6.14 -14.04
C SER A 48 -11.17 5.19 -15.12
N ALA A 49 -11.14 3.87 -14.86
CA ALA A 49 -11.74 2.88 -15.77
C ALA A 49 -13.27 3.00 -15.80
N ARG A 50 -13.92 3.22 -14.66
CA ARG A 50 -15.37 3.44 -14.56
C ARG A 50 -15.81 4.71 -15.30
N GLU A 51 -15.08 5.81 -15.12
CA GLU A 51 -15.35 7.08 -15.83
C GLU A 51 -15.19 6.94 -17.34
N ALA A 52 -14.22 6.14 -17.80
CA ALA A 52 -13.99 5.93 -19.23
C ALA A 52 -15.03 5.03 -19.88
N ALA A 53 -15.51 4.02 -19.17
CA ALA A 53 -16.42 3.01 -19.66
C ALA A 53 -17.36 2.56 -18.53
N PRO A 54 -18.44 3.31 -18.23
CA PRO A 54 -19.33 3.02 -17.08
C PRO A 54 -19.94 1.62 -17.11
N THR A 55 -20.10 1.02 -18.30
CA THR A 55 -20.61 -0.33 -18.50
C THR A 55 -19.53 -1.34 -18.88
N GLY A 56 -18.28 -0.91 -18.95
CA GLY A 56 -17.13 -1.74 -19.29
C GLY A 56 -16.61 -2.57 -18.13
N ALA A 57 -15.70 -3.51 -18.44
CA ALA A 57 -14.96 -4.22 -17.40
C ALA A 57 -14.02 -3.25 -16.69
N THR A 58 -14.10 -3.17 -15.37
CA THR A 58 -13.17 -2.40 -14.54
C THR A 58 -12.11 -3.33 -13.95
N PRO A 59 -10.87 -2.84 -13.72
CA PRO A 59 -9.91 -3.57 -12.91
C PRO A 59 -10.50 -3.87 -11.54
N PRO A 60 -10.10 -4.96 -10.90
CA PRO A 60 -10.50 -5.19 -9.52
C PRO A 60 -9.85 -4.13 -8.60
N HIS A 61 -10.51 -3.82 -7.49
CA HIS A 61 -9.91 -2.96 -6.48
C HIS A 61 -8.94 -3.78 -5.63
N VAL A 62 -7.68 -3.34 -5.59
CA VAL A 62 -6.58 -4.01 -4.89
C VAL A 62 -5.87 -3.05 -3.96
N VAL A 63 -5.66 -3.49 -2.73
CA VAL A 63 -4.85 -2.79 -1.73
C VAL A 63 -3.64 -3.66 -1.37
N VAL A 64 -2.44 -3.08 -1.42
CA VAL A 64 -1.18 -3.72 -1.06
C VAL A 64 -0.58 -2.98 0.14
N SER A 65 -0.52 -3.62 1.30
CA SER A 65 0.15 -3.11 2.49
C SER A 65 1.51 -3.79 2.64
N ILE A 66 2.58 -2.99 2.71
CA ILE A 66 3.96 -3.48 2.83
C ILE A 66 4.55 -2.98 4.13
N ASP A 67 4.81 -3.89 5.05
CA ASP A 67 5.37 -3.60 6.37
C ASP A 67 6.81 -4.13 6.48
N ALA A 68 7.70 -3.34 7.08
CA ALA A 68 9.00 -3.83 7.51
C ALA A 68 8.84 -4.85 8.63
N THR A 69 9.70 -5.86 8.66
CA THR A 69 9.74 -6.81 9.77
C THR A 69 10.87 -6.48 10.74
N SER A 70 10.96 -7.23 11.86
CA SER A 70 12.11 -7.18 12.75
C SER A 70 13.41 -7.70 12.11
N GLN A 71 13.33 -8.38 10.96
CA GLN A 71 14.46 -8.87 10.19
C GLN A 71 14.64 -8.03 8.92
N VAL A 72 15.83 -7.46 8.77
CA VAL A 72 16.13 -6.40 7.79
C VAL A 72 15.82 -6.76 6.33
N ASP A 73 16.05 -8.02 5.96
CA ASP A 73 15.88 -8.46 4.56
C ASP A 73 14.46 -9.00 4.28
N TRP A 74 13.53 -8.81 5.22
CA TRP A 74 12.18 -9.31 5.13
C TRP A 74 11.15 -8.19 5.21
N THR A 75 10.13 -8.29 4.35
CA THR A 75 8.91 -7.48 4.41
C THR A 75 7.68 -8.37 4.41
N LEU A 76 6.61 -7.94 5.08
CA LEU A 76 5.30 -8.59 4.98
C LEU A 76 4.43 -7.80 4.01
N TRP A 77 3.92 -8.49 3.00
CA TRP A 77 2.99 -7.96 2.02
C TRP A 77 1.60 -8.54 2.28
N ARG A 78 0.66 -7.70 2.65
CA ARG A 78 -0.75 -8.06 2.72
C ARG A 78 -1.42 -7.49 1.48
N ILE A 79 -1.98 -8.36 0.67
CA ILE A 79 -2.66 -8.00 -0.57
C ILE A 79 -4.12 -8.38 -0.41
N ARG A 80 -5.00 -7.39 -0.57
CA ARG A 80 -6.44 -7.56 -0.51
C ARG A 80 -7.04 -7.21 -1.87
N LEU A 81 -7.92 -8.09 -2.33
CA LEU A 81 -8.76 -7.91 -3.51
C LEU A 81 -10.20 -7.78 -3.04
N ASP A 82 -10.84 -6.66 -3.37
CA ASP A 82 -12.26 -6.46 -3.11
C ASP A 82 -13.09 -7.25 -4.12
N SER A 83 -13.47 -8.43 -3.73
CA SER A 83 -14.36 -9.36 -4.42
C SER A 83 -15.49 -9.76 -3.48
N THR A 84 -16.41 -10.58 -3.94
CA THR A 84 -17.50 -11.11 -3.09
C THR A 84 -17.42 -12.63 -3.04
N PRO A 85 -16.92 -13.24 -1.95
CA PRO A 85 -16.30 -12.60 -0.76
C PRO A 85 -14.93 -11.97 -1.07
N PRO A 86 -14.43 -11.03 -0.24
CA PRO A 86 -13.09 -10.48 -0.37
C PRO A 86 -12.02 -11.59 -0.24
N ILE A 87 -10.94 -11.46 -0.99
CA ILE A 87 -9.77 -12.34 -0.91
C ILE A 87 -8.62 -11.54 -0.32
N GLU A 88 -7.93 -12.10 0.65
CA GLU A 88 -6.73 -11.51 1.25
C GLU A 88 -5.65 -12.58 1.40
N ALA A 89 -4.43 -12.25 1.01
CA ALA A 89 -3.26 -13.09 1.21
C ALA A 89 -2.13 -12.30 1.86
N THR A 90 -1.35 -12.98 2.68
CA THR A 90 -0.13 -12.43 3.27
C THR A 90 1.08 -13.21 2.79
N TRP A 91 2.07 -12.49 2.25
CA TRP A 91 3.33 -13.03 1.77
C TRP A 91 4.48 -12.45 2.59
N ALA A 92 5.41 -13.30 3.02
CA ALA A 92 6.70 -12.82 3.51
C ALA A 92 7.67 -12.76 2.31
N MET A 93 8.21 -11.59 2.04
CA MET A 93 9.11 -11.34 0.92
C MET A 93 10.54 -11.24 1.45
N HIS A 94 11.39 -12.19 1.07
CA HIS A 94 12.80 -12.20 1.42
C HIS A 94 13.65 -11.63 0.29
N SER A 95 14.36 -10.55 0.56
CA SER A 95 15.17 -9.84 -0.42
C SER A 95 16.66 -10.14 -0.25
N THR A 96 17.34 -10.54 -1.33
CA THR A 96 18.79 -10.78 -1.34
C THR A 96 19.45 -9.94 -2.43
N ALA A 97 20.37 -9.06 -2.02
CA ALA A 97 21.20 -8.31 -2.97
C ALA A 97 22.29 -9.20 -3.59
N LEU A 98 22.46 -9.13 -4.91
CA LEU A 98 23.48 -9.86 -5.63
C LEU A 98 24.74 -9.01 -5.86
N ALA A 99 25.84 -9.67 -6.22
CA ALA A 99 27.13 -9.02 -6.41
C ALA A 99 27.16 -8.03 -7.58
N ASP A 100 26.32 -8.26 -8.60
CA ASP A 100 26.16 -7.40 -9.78
C ASP A 100 25.28 -6.16 -9.53
N GLY A 101 24.76 -5.99 -8.31
CA GLY A 101 23.90 -4.89 -7.93
C GLY A 101 22.41 -5.13 -8.18
N THR A 102 22.03 -6.28 -8.71
CA THR A 102 20.63 -6.72 -8.80
C THR A 102 20.15 -7.32 -7.48
N ALA A 103 18.87 -7.63 -7.37
CA ALA A 103 18.28 -8.28 -6.21
C ALA A 103 17.37 -9.44 -6.62
N VAL A 104 17.25 -10.41 -5.74
CA VAL A 104 16.24 -11.47 -5.84
C VAL A 104 15.29 -11.32 -4.66
N ILE A 105 13.99 -11.32 -4.92
CA ILE A 105 12.94 -11.30 -3.91
C ILE A 105 12.19 -12.63 -4.00
N VAL A 106 12.26 -13.43 -2.95
CA VAL A 106 11.58 -14.73 -2.87
C VAL A 106 10.30 -14.56 -2.06
N PRO A 107 9.11 -14.78 -2.67
CA PRO A 107 7.88 -14.86 -1.90
C PRO A 107 7.87 -16.13 -1.04
N HIS A 108 7.34 -16.03 0.17
CA HIS A 108 7.15 -17.15 1.07
C HIS A 108 5.70 -17.23 1.49
N HIS A 109 5.15 -18.43 1.48
CA HIS A 109 3.80 -18.73 1.93
C HIS A 109 3.80 -19.16 3.41
N ALA A 110 2.78 -18.76 4.16
CA ALA A 110 2.67 -19.09 5.58
C ALA A 110 2.43 -20.58 5.80
N LEU A 111 3.15 -21.18 6.75
CA LEU A 111 2.96 -22.55 7.21
C LEU A 111 1.85 -22.68 8.28
N VAL A 112 1.41 -21.55 8.83
CA VAL A 112 0.42 -21.46 9.91
C VAL A 112 -0.71 -20.54 9.48
N ALA A 113 -1.92 -20.82 9.96
CA ALA A 113 -3.11 -20.04 9.60
C ALA A 113 -3.04 -18.56 10.03
N THR A 114 -2.28 -18.25 11.10
CA THR A 114 -2.12 -16.88 11.60
C THR A 114 -0.64 -16.66 11.92
N PRO A 115 0.14 -16.22 10.91
CA PRO A 115 1.55 -15.92 11.13
C PRO A 115 1.71 -14.68 12.01
N ALA A 116 2.86 -14.59 12.68
CA ALA A 116 3.17 -13.44 13.52
C ALA A 116 3.17 -12.14 12.71
N ALA A 117 2.62 -11.07 13.31
CA ALA A 117 2.66 -9.72 12.73
C ALA A 117 4.10 -9.21 12.55
N ALA A 118 4.29 -8.20 11.72
CA ALA A 118 5.61 -7.68 11.34
C ALA A 118 6.59 -7.44 12.52
N PRO A 119 6.19 -6.89 13.68
CA PRO A 119 7.09 -6.67 14.81
C PRO A 119 7.61 -7.95 15.46
N ALA A 120 6.83 -9.07 15.39
CA ALA A 120 7.16 -10.37 15.96
C ALA A 120 7.43 -11.41 14.86
N PHE A 121 7.91 -10.99 13.71
CA PHE A 121 8.16 -11.84 12.54
C PHE A 121 9.13 -12.99 12.86
N ASP A 122 8.76 -14.22 12.44
CA ASP A 122 9.59 -15.41 12.52
C ASP A 122 9.62 -16.12 11.16
N ALA A 123 10.76 -16.08 10.48
CA ALA A 123 10.96 -16.68 9.17
C ALA A 123 10.67 -18.20 9.13
N LYS A 124 10.77 -18.90 10.28
CA LYS A 124 10.47 -20.35 10.38
C LYS A 124 8.99 -20.69 10.14
N GLN A 125 8.10 -19.71 10.22
CA GLN A 125 6.66 -19.87 9.96
C GLN A 125 6.32 -19.80 8.46
N TRP A 126 7.32 -19.68 7.58
CA TRP A 126 7.13 -19.43 6.17
C TRP A 126 7.93 -20.40 5.29
N THR A 127 7.35 -20.81 4.17
CA THR A 127 7.99 -21.67 3.15
C THR A 127 8.29 -20.88 1.90
N ALA A 128 9.52 -20.99 1.41
CA ALA A 128 9.97 -20.31 0.18
C ALA A 128 9.24 -20.87 -1.05
N LEU A 129 8.89 -19.96 -1.95
CA LEU A 129 8.37 -20.27 -3.27
C LEU A 129 9.44 -19.91 -4.32
N ASP A 130 10.54 -20.67 -4.32
CA ASP A 130 11.72 -20.39 -5.16
C ASP A 130 11.40 -20.30 -6.66
N ALA A 131 10.44 -21.07 -7.15
CA ALA A 131 9.96 -21.00 -8.53
C ALA A 131 9.30 -19.65 -8.86
N CYS A 132 8.84 -18.89 -7.85
CA CYS A 132 8.25 -17.57 -7.99
C CYS A 132 9.21 -16.44 -7.62
N ALA A 133 10.50 -16.71 -7.51
CA ALA A 133 11.50 -15.69 -7.19
C ALA A 133 11.49 -14.55 -8.23
N LEU A 134 11.26 -13.34 -7.75
CA LEU A 134 11.30 -12.11 -8.55
C LEU A 134 12.77 -11.67 -8.68
N ARG A 135 13.25 -11.52 -9.90
CA ARG A 135 14.60 -11.04 -10.18
C ARG A 135 14.53 -9.59 -10.64
N SER A 136 15.28 -8.73 -9.97
CA SER A 136 15.34 -7.33 -10.38
C SER A 136 16.11 -7.17 -11.68
N VAL A 137 15.66 -6.22 -12.48
CA VAL A 137 16.35 -5.78 -13.72
C VAL A 137 17.10 -4.49 -13.39
N ALA A 138 18.33 -4.37 -13.86
CA ALA A 138 19.06 -3.12 -13.73
C ALA A 138 18.34 -2.03 -14.54
N HIS A 139 17.78 -1.04 -13.86
CA HIS A 139 17.06 0.07 -14.50
C HIS A 139 17.93 1.32 -14.56
N ALA A 140 17.88 2.00 -15.71
CA ALA A 140 18.56 3.29 -15.91
C ALA A 140 17.84 4.45 -15.23
N SER A 141 16.56 4.28 -14.81
CA SER A 141 15.75 5.26 -14.07
C SER A 141 15.73 4.94 -12.58
N ALA A 142 15.39 5.93 -11.75
CA ALA A 142 15.38 5.84 -10.28
C ALA A 142 14.32 4.86 -9.68
N GLY A 143 13.76 3.97 -10.50
CA GLY A 143 12.76 2.98 -10.11
C GLY A 143 13.34 1.61 -9.81
N PHE A 144 12.52 0.74 -9.26
CA PHE A 144 12.82 -0.67 -9.02
C PHE A 144 11.85 -1.54 -9.82
N GLN A 145 12.35 -2.55 -10.54
CA GLN A 145 11.52 -3.52 -11.26
C GLN A 145 12.06 -4.93 -11.01
N ALA A 146 11.16 -5.89 -10.77
CA ALA A 146 11.51 -7.30 -10.66
C ALA A 146 10.39 -8.19 -11.23
N ASN A 147 10.79 -9.28 -11.88
CA ASN A 147 9.88 -10.21 -12.54
C ASN A 147 10.20 -11.64 -12.14
N ALA A 148 9.18 -12.48 -11.97
CA ALA A 148 9.31 -13.92 -11.82
C ALA A 148 9.41 -14.61 -13.19
N ASP A 149 9.96 -15.83 -13.23
CA ASP A 149 9.68 -16.75 -14.32
C ASP A 149 8.20 -17.18 -14.21
N THR A 150 7.37 -16.55 -15.03
CA THR A 150 5.92 -16.75 -14.98
C THR A 150 5.53 -18.19 -15.19
N ALA A 151 6.17 -18.93 -16.09
CA ALA A 151 5.83 -20.32 -16.38
C ALA A 151 6.16 -21.25 -15.21
N ALA A 152 7.34 -21.07 -14.60
CA ALA A 152 7.75 -21.84 -13.42
C ALA A 152 6.85 -21.56 -12.21
N CYS A 153 6.50 -20.30 -11.98
CA CYS A 153 5.64 -19.89 -10.88
C CYS A 153 4.19 -20.41 -11.05
N ILE A 154 3.63 -20.32 -12.27
CA ILE A 154 2.28 -20.85 -12.57
C ILE A 154 2.18 -22.34 -12.26
N ALA A 155 3.23 -23.11 -12.54
CA ALA A 155 3.22 -24.56 -12.33
C ALA A 155 3.02 -24.95 -10.85
N ILE A 156 3.44 -24.12 -9.89
CA ILE A 156 3.31 -24.40 -8.45
C ILE A 156 2.07 -23.76 -7.82
N ALA A 157 1.48 -22.75 -8.44
CA ALA A 157 0.35 -21.98 -7.90
C ALA A 157 -0.84 -22.84 -7.44
N PRO A 158 -1.27 -23.91 -8.13
CA PRO A 158 -2.37 -24.76 -7.66
C PRO A 158 -2.13 -25.39 -6.29
N GLY A 159 -0.87 -25.64 -5.92
CA GLY A 159 -0.50 -26.17 -4.59
C GLY A 159 -0.62 -25.15 -3.44
N ILE A 160 -0.70 -23.86 -3.75
CA ILE A 160 -0.83 -22.77 -2.77
C ILE A 160 -2.30 -22.56 -2.36
N GLY A 161 -3.24 -22.91 -3.23
CA GLY A 161 -4.67 -22.71 -2.99
C GLY A 161 -5.18 -21.33 -3.39
N VAL A 162 -6.18 -20.82 -2.67
CA VAL A 162 -6.85 -19.55 -3.01
C VAL A 162 -5.93 -18.33 -2.96
N ASP A 163 -4.94 -18.34 -2.08
CA ASP A 163 -3.97 -17.26 -1.90
C ASP A 163 -3.14 -17.02 -3.17
N ALA A 164 -2.95 -18.08 -4.00
CA ALA A 164 -2.22 -17.99 -5.26
C ALA A 164 -2.74 -16.86 -6.17
N ALA A 165 -4.04 -16.56 -6.13
CA ALA A 165 -4.62 -15.47 -6.91
C ALA A 165 -3.91 -14.12 -6.68
N LEU A 166 -3.42 -13.90 -5.47
CA LEU A 166 -2.74 -12.67 -5.03
C LEU A 166 -1.21 -12.80 -4.98
N LEU A 167 -0.64 -13.84 -5.61
CA LEU A 167 0.81 -14.02 -5.69
C LEU A 167 1.41 -13.02 -6.69
N PRO A 168 2.38 -12.17 -6.28
CA PRO A 168 3.04 -11.24 -7.19
C PRO A 168 3.91 -11.96 -8.22
N LEU A 169 3.69 -11.70 -9.51
CA LEU A 169 4.48 -12.20 -10.64
C LEU A 169 5.43 -11.15 -11.21
N ALA A 170 5.09 -9.87 -11.03
CA ALA A 170 5.95 -8.76 -11.40
C ALA A 170 5.64 -7.59 -10.46
N ILE A 171 6.67 -6.82 -10.15
CA ILE A 171 6.57 -5.59 -9.37
C ILE A 171 7.43 -4.51 -10.01
N GLU A 172 6.90 -3.28 -10.04
CA GLU A 172 7.64 -2.10 -10.45
C GLU A 172 7.30 -0.96 -9.49
N ARG A 173 8.31 -0.24 -9.03
CA ARG A 173 8.16 0.91 -8.13
C ARG A 173 8.69 2.15 -8.81
N GLU A 174 7.83 3.11 -9.07
CA GLU A 174 8.18 4.40 -9.66
C GLU A 174 7.55 5.54 -8.86
N GLY A 175 8.37 6.34 -8.19
CA GLY A 175 7.89 7.42 -7.34
C GLY A 175 6.86 6.95 -6.31
N GLU A 176 5.61 7.40 -6.40
CA GLU A 176 4.50 6.99 -5.53
C GLU A 176 3.75 5.75 -6.02
N TRP A 177 4.07 5.24 -7.20
CA TRP A 177 3.35 4.15 -7.82
C TRP A 177 4.02 2.81 -7.56
N LEU A 178 3.21 1.82 -7.20
CA LEU A 178 3.54 0.41 -7.18
C LEU A 178 2.68 -0.25 -8.28
N HIS A 179 3.33 -0.68 -9.34
CA HIS A 179 2.72 -1.51 -10.36
C HIS A 179 2.95 -2.96 -9.98
N VAL A 180 1.89 -3.69 -9.77
CA VAL A 180 1.97 -5.11 -9.40
C VAL A 180 1.14 -5.95 -10.38
N ARG A 181 1.73 -7.00 -10.89
CA ARG A 181 1.03 -8.03 -11.65
C ARG A 181 0.83 -9.23 -10.74
N LEU A 182 -0.41 -9.56 -10.48
CA LEU A 182 -0.80 -10.69 -9.66
C LEU A 182 -1.05 -11.94 -10.54
N TYR A 183 -1.02 -13.12 -9.95
CA TYR A 183 -1.35 -14.36 -10.65
C TYR A 183 -2.75 -14.30 -11.29
N ALA A 184 -3.75 -13.74 -10.59
CA ALA A 184 -5.11 -13.59 -11.11
C ALA A 184 -5.19 -12.73 -12.38
N ASP A 185 -4.24 -11.80 -12.59
CA ASP A 185 -4.25 -10.88 -13.72
C ASP A 185 -4.01 -11.57 -15.05
N GLN A 186 -3.42 -12.77 -15.03
CA GLN A 186 -3.18 -13.56 -16.24
C GLN A 186 -4.47 -13.85 -17.02
N ALA A 187 -5.60 -14.00 -16.32
CA ALA A 187 -6.89 -14.19 -16.96
C ALA A 187 -7.40 -12.96 -17.71
N ARG A 188 -6.86 -11.76 -17.38
CA ARG A 188 -7.21 -10.47 -18.01
C ARG A 188 -6.32 -10.10 -19.20
N GLY A 189 -5.18 -10.79 -19.38
CA GLY A 189 -4.25 -10.59 -20.47
C GLY A 189 -2.79 -10.36 -20.02
N ALA A 190 -1.87 -10.37 -20.97
CA ALA A 190 -0.43 -10.29 -20.69
C ALA A 190 -0.01 -8.97 -20.04
N ASP A 191 -0.69 -7.87 -20.37
CA ASP A 191 -0.36 -6.52 -19.91
C ASP A 191 -1.19 -6.09 -18.69
N ALA A 192 -2.10 -6.97 -18.20
CA ALA A 192 -2.92 -6.67 -17.05
C ALA A 192 -2.07 -6.56 -15.79
N ARG A 193 -2.23 -5.45 -15.08
CA ARG A 193 -1.56 -5.15 -13.80
C ARG A 193 -2.39 -4.19 -12.98
N GLU A 194 -2.09 -4.10 -11.71
CA GLU A 194 -2.66 -3.13 -10.80
C GLU A 194 -1.70 -1.95 -10.63
N ASP A 195 -2.19 -0.76 -10.93
CA ASP A 195 -1.46 0.50 -10.77
C ASP A 195 -1.89 1.14 -9.45
N ALA A 196 -1.22 0.77 -8.37
CA ALA A 196 -1.54 1.20 -7.02
C ALA A 196 -0.66 2.38 -6.60
N ARG A 197 -1.27 3.43 -6.05
CA ARG A 197 -0.56 4.61 -5.57
C ARG A 197 -0.40 4.59 -4.06
N LEU A 198 0.71 5.12 -3.56
CA LEU A 198 0.98 5.24 -2.13
C LEU A 198 -0.09 6.11 -1.47
N VAL A 199 -0.76 5.53 -0.48
CA VAL A 199 -1.78 6.22 0.31
C VAL A 199 -1.13 7.29 1.18
N GLN A 200 -1.57 8.53 1.04
CA GLN A 200 -1.25 9.61 1.96
C GLN A 200 -2.33 9.64 3.06
N TRP A 201 -1.90 9.65 4.31
CA TRP A 201 -2.82 9.66 5.44
C TRP A 201 -3.10 11.08 5.91
N PHE A 202 -4.37 11.34 6.23
CA PHE A 202 -4.84 12.60 6.77
C PHE A 202 -5.55 12.33 8.10
N GLY A 203 -5.21 13.13 9.11
CA GLY A 203 -5.83 13.12 10.42
C GLY A 203 -6.60 14.40 10.70
N GLY A 204 -7.55 14.36 11.63
CA GLY A 204 -8.25 15.57 11.99
C GLY A 204 -9.56 15.38 12.75
N TRP A 205 -10.55 16.19 12.40
CA TRP A 205 -11.84 16.23 13.07
C TRP A 205 -12.98 16.51 12.08
N ALA A 206 -14.18 16.08 12.44
CA ALA A 206 -15.40 16.49 11.79
C ALA A 206 -16.47 16.82 12.84
N ALA A 207 -17.22 17.89 12.62
CA ALA A 207 -18.41 18.21 13.40
C ALA A 207 -19.65 17.99 12.55
N ILE A 208 -20.65 17.31 13.11
CA ILE A 208 -21.95 17.09 12.49
C ILE A 208 -23.06 17.69 13.37
N ASN A 209 -24.02 18.39 12.76
CA ASN A 209 -25.18 18.93 13.46
C ASN A 209 -26.30 17.88 13.47
N GLY A 210 -26.92 17.64 14.64
CA GLY A 210 -27.91 16.60 14.86
C GLY A 210 -29.15 16.65 13.95
N GLY A 211 -29.46 17.83 13.38
CA GLY A 211 -30.52 17.95 12.36
C GLY A 211 -30.10 17.46 10.96
N GLY A 212 -28.82 17.12 10.75
CA GLY A 212 -28.27 16.72 9.46
C GLY A 212 -28.50 17.77 8.38
N PRO A 213 -28.76 17.39 7.11
CA PRO A 213 -29.03 18.32 6.02
C PRO A 213 -30.23 19.25 6.22
N LYS A 214 -31.10 18.92 7.19
CA LYS A 214 -32.27 19.73 7.55
C LYS A 214 -32.04 20.57 8.81
N ALA A 215 -30.82 20.60 9.34
CA ALA A 215 -30.47 21.38 10.52
C ALA A 215 -30.77 22.87 10.29
N ASP A 216 -31.49 23.50 11.25
CA ASP A 216 -31.62 24.94 11.26
C ASP A 216 -30.24 25.59 11.43
N SER A 217 -30.00 26.69 10.72
CA SER A 217 -28.74 27.45 10.78
C SER A 217 -28.41 27.95 12.20
N ASN A 218 -29.40 28.08 13.05
CA ASN A 218 -29.25 28.47 14.45
C ASN A 218 -29.11 27.28 15.40
N SER A 219 -29.23 26.05 14.91
CA SER A 219 -29.07 24.85 15.71
C SER A 219 -27.68 24.80 16.33
N ARG A 220 -27.62 24.46 17.63
CA ARG A 220 -26.38 24.30 18.40
C ARG A 220 -26.09 22.85 18.74
N ASP A 221 -26.80 21.91 18.12
CA ASP A 221 -26.65 20.47 18.37
C ASP A 221 -25.49 19.87 17.58
N TRP A 222 -24.29 20.40 17.79
CA TRP A 222 -23.09 19.95 17.17
C TRP A 222 -22.45 18.80 17.96
N HIS A 223 -22.09 17.71 17.24
CA HIS A 223 -21.25 16.63 17.76
C HIS A 223 -19.91 16.59 17.03
N MET A 224 -18.82 16.44 17.80
CA MET A 224 -17.46 16.43 17.29
C MET A 224 -16.94 14.97 17.17
N ASN A 225 -16.76 14.50 15.98
CA ASN A 225 -16.01 13.28 15.67
C ASN A 225 -14.52 13.63 15.70
N ARG A 226 -13.76 13.04 16.61
CA ARG A 226 -12.32 13.29 16.83
C ARG A 226 -11.49 12.10 16.44
N GLY A 227 -10.19 12.34 16.19
CA GLY A 227 -9.25 11.28 15.87
C GLY A 227 -9.52 10.61 14.52
N LEU A 228 -10.10 11.39 13.58
CA LEU A 228 -10.27 10.92 12.22
C LEU A 228 -8.90 10.57 11.63
N ARG A 229 -8.87 9.46 10.92
CA ARG A 229 -7.76 9.10 10.07
C ARG A 229 -8.29 8.51 8.78
N ILE A 230 -7.92 9.10 7.64
CA ILE A 230 -8.47 8.75 6.33
C ILE A 230 -7.36 8.74 5.29
N GLY A 231 -7.35 7.73 4.43
CA GLY A 231 -6.39 7.60 3.33
C GLY A 231 -6.83 8.36 2.09
N SER A 232 -5.87 8.86 1.32
CA SER A 232 -6.12 9.67 0.10
C SER A 232 -6.60 8.88 -1.10
N GLU A 233 -6.60 7.55 -1.05
CA GLU A 233 -6.99 6.70 -2.18
C GLU A 233 -8.36 6.06 -1.91
N GLY A 234 -9.42 6.88 -1.90
CA GLY A 234 -10.78 6.40 -1.70
C GLY A 234 -11.13 6.05 -0.25
N GLY A 235 -10.26 6.43 0.72
CA GLY A 235 -10.52 6.17 2.13
C GLY A 235 -11.83 6.79 2.60
N ARG A 236 -12.55 6.08 3.48
CA ARG A 236 -13.84 6.51 4.04
C ARG A 236 -13.79 6.57 5.56
N PHE A 237 -14.55 7.49 6.13
CA PHE A 237 -14.76 7.63 7.56
C PHE A 237 -16.24 7.90 7.84
N ALA A 238 -16.94 6.94 8.47
CA ALA A 238 -18.34 7.09 8.84
C ALA A 238 -18.50 8.11 9.97
N LEU A 239 -19.36 9.10 9.78
CA LEU A 239 -19.68 10.08 10.82
C LEU A 239 -20.68 9.49 11.82
N ALA A 240 -20.50 9.80 13.10
CA ALA A 240 -21.40 9.39 14.17
C ALA A 240 -22.18 10.57 14.73
N TRP A 241 -23.42 10.31 15.16
CA TRP A 241 -24.21 11.23 15.97
C TRP A 241 -23.67 11.31 17.40
N ARG A 242 -24.22 12.22 18.21
CA ARG A 242 -23.82 12.44 19.61
C ARG A 242 -23.95 11.20 20.49
N ASP A 243 -24.90 10.33 20.21
CA ASP A 243 -25.13 9.06 20.92
C ASP A 243 -24.20 7.92 20.48
N GLY A 244 -23.31 8.19 19.51
CA GLY A 244 -22.37 7.22 18.96
C GLY A 244 -22.95 6.35 17.85
N THR A 245 -24.22 6.51 17.48
CA THR A 245 -24.79 5.79 16.33
C THR A 245 -24.28 6.35 15.02
N VAL A 246 -24.17 5.47 14.00
CA VAL A 246 -23.72 5.88 12.65
C VAL A 246 -24.75 6.83 12.05
N SER A 247 -24.26 7.94 11.49
CA SER A 247 -25.15 9.01 10.99
C SER A 247 -25.80 8.70 9.64
N GLY A 248 -25.27 7.72 8.89
CA GLY A 248 -25.62 7.48 7.50
C GLY A 248 -24.88 8.40 6.52
N TYR A 249 -23.91 9.15 7.01
CA TYR A 249 -23.03 10.01 6.22
C TYR A 249 -21.56 9.67 6.47
N SER A 250 -20.77 9.65 5.41
CA SER A 250 -19.34 9.41 5.47
C SER A 250 -18.55 10.54 4.82
N LEU A 251 -17.34 10.72 5.28
CA LEU A 251 -16.30 11.44 4.55
C LEU A 251 -15.60 10.47 3.60
N MET A 252 -15.25 10.93 2.41
CA MET A 252 -14.42 10.20 1.46
C MET A 252 -13.32 11.12 0.95
N LEU A 253 -12.07 10.63 0.97
CA LEU A 253 -10.90 11.38 0.51
C LEU A 253 -10.26 10.64 -0.66
N GLU A 254 -10.11 11.35 -1.79
CA GLU A 254 -9.68 10.77 -3.05
C GLU A 254 -8.61 11.66 -3.71
N ARG A 255 -7.54 11.06 -4.21
CA ARG A 255 -6.67 11.71 -5.19
C ARG A 255 -7.06 11.20 -6.57
N LEU A 256 -7.51 12.07 -7.46
CA LEU A 256 -8.07 11.72 -8.76
C LEU A 256 -7.47 12.61 -9.85
N THR A 257 -7.34 12.07 -11.06
CA THR A 257 -6.94 12.85 -12.25
C THR A 257 -8.10 12.89 -13.23
N TYR A 258 -8.75 14.05 -13.34
CA TYR A 258 -9.87 14.24 -14.26
C TYR A 258 -9.37 14.29 -15.71
N ARG A 259 -9.86 13.35 -16.54
CA ARG A 259 -9.38 13.11 -17.91
C ARG A 259 -9.57 14.30 -18.83
N ASP A 260 -10.68 15.02 -18.73
CA ASP A 260 -11.02 16.12 -19.63
C ASP A 260 -9.96 17.22 -19.69
N ARG A 261 -9.20 17.40 -18.59
CA ARG A 261 -8.16 18.41 -18.47
C ARG A 261 -6.83 17.88 -17.96
N ASN A 262 -6.75 16.58 -17.72
CA ASN A 262 -5.60 15.93 -17.05
C ASN A 262 -5.18 16.65 -15.76
N VAL A 263 -6.17 17.08 -14.97
CA VAL A 263 -5.94 17.85 -13.74
C VAL A 263 -6.02 16.92 -12.52
N PRO A 264 -4.90 16.71 -11.84
CA PRO A 264 -4.89 15.97 -10.58
C PRO A 264 -5.44 16.84 -9.45
N VAL A 265 -6.26 16.25 -8.58
CA VAL A 265 -6.87 16.91 -7.42
C VAL A 265 -6.87 16.01 -6.21
N LEU A 266 -6.82 16.60 -5.03
CA LEU A 266 -7.26 15.99 -3.78
C LEU A 266 -8.70 16.42 -3.53
N LYS A 267 -9.63 15.46 -3.41
CA LYS A 267 -11.06 15.71 -3.26
C LYS A 267 -11.55 15.13 -1.93
N LEU A 268 -12.15 15.98 -1.11
CA LEU A 268 -12.86 15.59 0.11
C LEU A 268 -14.35 15.69 -0.15
N SER A 269 -15.07 14.59 0.02
CA SER A 269 -16.51 14.49 -0.19
C SER A 269 -17.25 14.19 1.10
N VAL A 270 -18.49 14.69 1.20
CA VAL A 270 -19.51 14.21 2.14
C VAL A 270 -20.48 13.34 1.35
N VAL A 271 -20.59 12.08 1.71
CA VAL A 271 -21.34 11.05 0.97
C VAL A 271 -22.48 10.53 1.83
N GLU A 272 -23.66 10.35 1.23
CA GLU A 272 -24.77 9.63 1.85
C GLU A 272 -24.57 8.13 1.66
N ASP A 273 -24.47 7.36 2.76
CA ASP A 273 -24.08 5.94 2.71
C ASP A 273 -25.14 5.05 2.07
N ALA A 274 -26.43 5.44 2.15
CA ALA A 274 -27.53 4.64 1.65
C ALA A 274 -27.52 4.43 0.12
N ASN A 275 -26.97 5.36 -0.63
CA ASN A 275 -27.00 5.37 -2.10
C ASN A 275 -25.65 5.77 -2.73
N GLY A 276 -24.64 6.10 -1.93
CA GLY A 276 -23.35 6.57 -2.39
C GLY A 276 -23.35 7.99 -3.00
N HIS A 277 -24.46 8.74 -2.83
CA HIS A 277 -24.60 10.08 -3.42
C HIS A 277 -23.67 11.09 -2.71
N THR A 278 -22.87 11.81 -3.49
CA THR A 278 -22.02 12.91 -3.01
C THR A 278 -22.88 14.16 -2.79
N LEU A 279 -23.07 14.55 -1.52
CA LEU A 279 -23.84 15.72 -1.15
C LEU A 279 -23.08 17.03 -1.35
N ALA A 280 -21.79 16.99 -1.10
CA ALA A 280 -20.88 18.11 -1.29
C ALA A 280 -19.44 17.64 -1.38
N TYR A 281 -18.59 18.46 -1.97
CA TYR A 281 -17.15 18.21 -2.04
C TYR A 281 -16.33 19.48 -2.02
N SER A 282 -15.06 19.34 -1.66
CA SER A 282 -14.03 20.37 -1.74
C SER A 282 -12.82 19.80 -2.50
N TRP A 283 -12.19 20.63 -3.32
CA TRP A 283 -10.97 20.29 -4.04
C TRP A 283 -9.77 21.08 -3.52
N ALA A 284 -8.63 20.41 -3.52
CA ALA A 284 -7.33 21.00 -3.24
C ALA A 284 -6.29 20.48 -4.24
N ASN A 285 -5.09 21.08 -4.22
CA ASN A 285 -3.94 20.53 -4.92
C ASN A 285 -3.65 19.12 -4.38
N PRO A 286 -3.29 18.12 -5.21
CA PRO A 286 -2.99 16.75 -4.76
C PRO A 286 -1.90 16.69 -3.67
N GLU A 287 -0.99 17.67 -3.67
CA GLU A 287 0.06 17.80 -2.66
C GLU A 287 -0.31 18.65 -1.44
N ALA A 288 -1.58 19.07 -1.34
CA ALA A 288 -2.02 19.86 -0.20
C ALA A 288 -1.80 19.11 1.12
N THR A 289 -1.29 19.83 2.10
CA THR A 289 -1.11 19.31 3.46
C THR A 289 -2.34 19.50 4.33
N ARG A 290 -3.35 20.21 3.83
CA ARG A 290 -4.61 20.47 4.52
C ARG A 290 -5.76 20.52 3.54
N ILE A 291 -6.90 19.94 3.94
CA ILE A 291 -8.17 20.07 3.22
C ILE A 291 -9.32 20.14 4.22
N GLY A 292 -10.38 20.83 3.85
CA GLY A 292 -11.57 20.93 4.70
C GLY A 292 -12.82 21.26 3.90
N ILE A 293 -13.98 21.08 4.55
CA ILE A 293 -15.29 21.39 3.97
C ILE A 293 -16.21 21.95 5.06
N ASN A 294 -17.05 22.91 4.68
CA ASN A 294 -18.12 23.44 5.54
C ASN A 294 -19.39 23.62 4.69
N ILE A 295 -20.41 22.85 5.02
CA ILE A 295 -21.71 22.85 4.32
C ILE A 295 -22.88 23.20 5.25
N GLY A 296 -22.58 23.92 6.35
CA GLY A 296 -23.57 24.38 7.32
C GLY A 296 -23.89 23.36 8.41
N TRP A 297 -24.15 22.09 8.07
CA TRP A 297 -24.45 21.01 9.03
C TRP A 297 -23.31 20.01 9.21
N VAL A 298 -22.30 20.05 8.35
CA VAL A 298 -21.02 19.32 8.51
C VAL A 298 -19.86 20.30 8.34
N GLN A 299 -18.88 20.20 9.24
CA GLN A 299 -17.62 20.94 9.17
C GLN A 299 -16.47 19.94 9.36
N VAL A 300 -15.46 20.01 8.50
CA VAL A 300 -14.32 19.08 8.51
C VAL A 300 -13.03 19.85 8.36
N GLY A 301 -12.03 19.46 9.11
CA GLY A 301 -10.65 19.90 8.96
C GLY A 301 -9.72 18.70 9.03
N LEU A 302 -8.96 18.45 7.97
CA LEU A 302 -7.99 17.38 7.86
C LEU A 302 -6.62 17.96 7.57
N ASP A 303 -5.59 17.46 8.26
CA ASP A 303 -4.19 17.75 8.03
C ASP A 303 -3.47 16.45 7.64
N ARG A 304 -2.53 16.53 6.68
CA ARG A 304 -1.73 15.37 6.25
C ARG A 304 -0.78 14.94 7.38
N ASP A 305 -0.76 13.66 7.70
CA ASP A 305 0.15 13.09 8.69
C ASP A 305 1.61 13.29 8.24
N ALA A 306 2.43 13.87 9.10
CA ALA A 306 3.84 14.17 8.82
C ALA A 306 4.75 12.93 8.76
N GLY A 307 4.26 11.75 9.13
CA GLY A 307 5.01 10.49 9.14
C GLY A 307 4.16 9.33 8.65
N GLY A 308 4.64 8.66 7.63
CA GLY A 308 3.97 7.52 6.98
C GLY A 308 3.99 6.23 7.79
N ALA A 309 3.58 6.25 9.06
CA ALA A 309 3.35 5.02 9.81
C ALA A 309 2.09 4.33 9.29
N SER A 310 2.23 3.11 8.79
CA SER A 310 1.08 2.25 8.47
C SER A 310 0.19 2.10 9.70
N PRO A 311 -1.13 2.33 9.61
CA PRO A 311 -2.03 2.02 10.71
C PRO A 311 -2.14 0.52 10.88
N ASP A 312 -2.43 0.07 12.10
CA ASP A 312 -2.93 -1.28 12.32
C ASP A 312 -4.11 -1.54 11.39
N ALA A 313 -4.14 -2.71 10.75
CA ALA A 313 -5.09 -3.10 9.70
C ALA A 313 -6.60 -2.99 10.08
N LYS A 314 -6.93 -2.64 11.31
CA LYS A 314 -8.29 -2.45 11.81
C LYS A 314 -8.95 -1.13 11.40
N SER A 315 -8.21 -0.17 10.85
CA SER A 315 -8.75 1.16 10.50
C SER A 315 -9.05 1.34 9.00
N ILE A 316 -8.81 0.33 8.18
CA ILE A 316 -9.28 0.33 6.79
C ILE A 316 -10.75 -0.10 6.85
N GLY A 317 -11.64 0.90 6.91
CA GLY A 317 -13.08 0.66 6.93
C GLY A 317 -13.49 -0.17 5.73
N THR A 318 -14.14 -1.30 6.01
CA THR A 318 -14.88 -2.07 5.01
C THR A 318 -16.02 -1.19 4.47
N PRO A 319 -16.29 -1.18 3.16
CA PRO A 319 -17.41 -0.44 2.57
C PRO A 319 -18.75 -0.92 3.11
#